data_173eed8fae18feb353afba7a011911bd
#
_entry.id   173eed8fae18feb353afba7a011911bd
#
_cell.length_a   1.000
_cell.length_b   1.000
_cell.length_c   1.000
_cell.angle_alpha   90.00
_cell.angle_beta   90.00
_cell.angle_gamma   90.00
#
_symmetry.space_group_name_H-M   'P 1'
#
loop_
_entity.id
_entity.type
_entity.pdbx_description
1 polymer ?
#
loop_
_entity_poly.entity_id
_entity_poly.type
_entity_poly.pdbx_seq_one_letter_code
_entity_poly.pdbx_strand_id
1 'polypeptide(L)'
;MSVEISTIVAGAERLGEGAVWDTEDQRLWWVDITGGLIHCYNPEDKSNQSFAFGEPVGCIARREHGGLVVAAKSGFWFFDPHTGQKRHIIDPEKDQPENRFNDGTVDPAGRFWAGTMKDGGEPKQQGKLYLRGAGPHISLNC
;
A
#
# COMPACT_ATOMS: atom_id res chain seq x y z
N MET A 1 -35.00 7.28 4.88
CA MET A 1 -33.93 6.44 4.31
C MET A 1 -33.06 5.92 5.47
N SER A 2 -32.97 4.63 5.65
CA SER A 2 -32.09 4.03 6.67
C SER A 2 -30.69 3.82 6.06
N VAL A 3 -29.66 4.20 6.80
CA VAL A 3 -28.27 3.88 6.46
C VAL A 3 -27.89 2.64 7.26
N GLU A 4 -27.47 1.59 6.56
CA GLU A 4 -26.98 0.38 7.19
C GLU A 4 -25.44 0.40 7.19
N ILE A 5 -24.85 0.12 8.35
CA ILE A 5 -23.40 0.02 8.52
C ILE A 5 -23.12 -1.35 9.10
N SER A 6 -22.20 -2.08 8.46
CA SER A 6 -21.78 -3.41 8.92
C SER A 6 -20.26 -3.51 8.98
N THR A 7 -19.77 -4.30 9.94
CA THR A 7 -18.36 -4.69 10.02
C THR A 7 -18.12 -5.83 9.04
N ILE A 8 -17.26 -5.63 8.06
CA ILE A 8 -16.92 -6.64 7.04
C ILE A 8 -15.78 -7.54 7.52
N VAL A 9 -14.74 -6.96 8.09
CA VAL A 9 -13.62 -7.67 8.70
C VAL A 9 -13.41 -7.13 10.10
N ALA A 10 -13.42 -8.02 11.09
CA ALA A 10 -13.03 -7.69 12.45
C ALA A 10 -11.54 -8.02 12.59
N GLY A 11 -10.68 -7.04 12.43
CA GLY A 11 -9.23 -7.16 12.53
C GLY A 11 -8.68 -6.63 13.85
N ALA A 12 -7.42 -6.89 14.10
CA ALA A 12 -6.65 -6.34 15.21
C ALA A 12 -5.40 -5.62 14.68
N GLU A 13 -5.58 -4.87 13.60
CA GLU A 13 -4.54 -4.07 12.98
C GLU A 13 -4.00 -3.05 13.99
N ARG A 14 -2.69 -2.83 13.95
CA ARG A 14 -2.03 -1.79 14.76
C ARG A 14 -2.25 -0.40 14.18
N LEU A 15 -2.26 -0.31 12.85
CA LEU A 15 -2.52 0.91 12.10
C LEU A 15 -3.06 0.56 10.71
N GLY A 16 -4.37 0.27 10.64
CA GLY A 16 -5.09 -0.04 9.40
C GLY A 16 -5.31 1.22 8.58
N GLU A 17 -4.82 1.23 7.33
CA GLU A 17 -4.83 2.41 6.44
C GLU A 17 -4.92 2.02 4.97
N GLY A 18 -5.11 3.02 4.11
CA GLY A 18 -4.89 2.92 2.68
C GLY A 18 -5.79 1.92 1.95
N ALA A 19 -7.10 1.95 2.21
CA ALA A 19 -8.04 1.08 1.52
C ALA A 19 -8.10 1.38 0.02
N VAL A 20 -7.90 0.35 -0.81
CA VAL A 20 -7.91 0.41 -2.28
C VAL A 20 -8.85 -0.65 -2.82
N TRP A 21 -9.84 -0.21 -3.60
CA TRP A 21 -10.72 -1.11 -4.32
C TRP A 21 -10.14 -1.49 -5.68
N ASP A 22 -9.99 -2.78 -5.90
CA ASP A 22 -9.58 -3.34 -7.20
C ASP A 22 -10.83 -3.65 -8.03
N THR A 23 -11.06 -2.86 -9.07
CA THR A 23 -12.23 -2.98 -9.94
C THR A 23 -12.15 -4.16 -10.90
N GLU A 24 -10.96 -4.67 -11.21
CA GLU A 24 -10.79 -5.81 -12.12
C GLU A 24 -11.04 -7.12 -11.39
N ASP A 25 -10.34 -7.33 -10.28
CA ASP A 25 -10.46 -8.58 -9.52
C ASP A 25 -11.56 -8.53 -8.46
N GLN A 26 -12.27 -7.38 -8.30
CA GLN A 26 -13.34 -7.18 -7.32
C GLN A 26 -12.86 -7.52 -5.90
N ARG A 27 -11.75 -6.93 -5.49
CA ARG A 27 -11.10 -7.14 -4.18
C ARG A 27 -10.88 -5.81 -3.46
N LEU A 28 -10.99 -5.84 -2.15
CA LEU A 28 -10.59 -4.73 -1.29
C LEU A 28 -9.20 -5.02 -0.72
N TRP A 29 -8.29 -4.08 -0.90
CA TRP A 29 -6.94 -4.14 -0.34
C TRP A 29 -6.76 -3.05 0.70
N TRP A 30 -5.98 -3.30 1.73
CA TRP A 30 -5.52 -2.29 2.70
C TRP A 30 -4.23 -2.75 3.35
N VAL A 31 -3.65 -1.89 4.17
CA VAL A 31 -2.40 -2.18 4.88
C VAL A 31 -2.58 -2.05 6.39
N ASP A 32 -1.80 -2.80 7.16
CA ASP A 32 -1.45 -2.48 8.54
C ASP A 32 -0.02 -1.95 8.52
N ILE A 33 0.13 -0.63 8.61
CA ILE A 33 1.43 0.05 8.41
C ILE A 33 2.46 -0.51 9.37
N THR A 34 2.19 -0.40 10.67
CA THR A 34 3.16 -0.80 11.71
C THR A 34 3.23 -2.30 11.93
N GLY A 35 2.18 -3.02 11.55
CA GLY A 35 2.18 -4.49 11.50
C GLY A 35 2.98 -5.06 10.33
N GLY A 36 3.25 -4.26 9.31
CA GLY A 36 3.94 -4.69 8.10
C GLY A 36 3.15 -5.73 7.30
N LEU A 37 1.81 -5.56 7.28
CA LEU A 37 0.89 -6.48 6.62
C LEU A 37 0.16 -5.80 5.45
N ILE A 38 -0.11 -6.58 4.42
CA ILE A 38 -1.01 -6.24 3.33
C ILE A 38 -2.19 -7.19 3.41
N HIS A 39 -3.41 -6.66 3.37
CA HIS A 39 -4.64 -7.43 3.46
C HIS A 39 -5.41 -7.38 2.16
N CYS A 40 -6.12 -8.48 1.87
CA CYS A 40 -6.99 -8.62 0.70
C CYS A 40 -8.29 -9.29 1.10
N TYR A 41 -9.42 -8.63 0.88
CA TYR A 41 -10.75 -9.16 1.12
C TYR A 41 -11.48 -9.44 -0.19
N ASN A 42 -12.08 -10.63 -0.25
CA ASN A 42 -12.96 -11.02 -1.34
C ASN A 42 -14.43 -10.95 -0.87
N PRO A 43 -15.25 -10.03 -1.39
CA PRO A 43 -16.65 -9.93 -1.02
C PRO A 43 -17.52 -11.12 -1.46
N GLU A 44 -17.11 -11.83 -2.52
CA GLU A 44 -17.88 -12.93 -3.09
C GLU A 44 -17.97 -14.12 -2.12
N ASP A 45 -16.83 -14.55 -1.59
CA ASP A 45 -16.74 -15.68 -0.65
C ASP A 45 -16.47 -15.24 0.80
N LYS A 46 -16.37 -13.93 1.04
CA LYS A 46 -16.09 -13.30 2.33
C LYS A 46 -14.75 -13.72 2.95
N SER A 47 -13.81 -14.17 2.10
CA SER A 47 -12.47 -14.53 2.56
C SER A 47 -11.60 -13.28 2.78
N ASN A 48 -10.75 -13.34 3.78
CA ASN A 48 -9.72 -12.34 4.07
C ASN A 48 -8.36 -13.01 4.13
N GLN A 49 -7.41 -12.49 3.36
CA GLN A 49 -6.02 -12.95 3.32
C GLN A 49 -5.10 -11.85 3.81
N SER A 50 -4.02 -12.25 4.47
CA SER A 50 -3.00 -11.33 4.98
C SER A 50 -1.62 -11.80 4.53
N PHE A 51 -0.83 -10.85 4.04
CA PHE A 51 0.52 -11.09 3.52
C PHE A 51 1.52 -10.32 4.37
N ALA A 52 2.43 -11.03 5.02
CA ALA A 52 3.51 -10.39 5.76
C ALA A 52 4.53 -9.80 4.78
N PHE A 53 4.67 -8.47 4.81
CA PHE A 53 5.69 -7.79 4.00
C PHE A 53 7.05 -7.77 4.70
N GLY A 54 7.05 -7.73 6.03
CA GLY A 54 8.25 -7.84 6.86
C GLY A 54 8.83 -6.49 7.30
N GLU A 55 8.23 -5.40 6.90
CA GLU A 55 8.55 -4.03 7.33
C GLU A 55 7.32 -3.13 7.19
N PRO A 56 7.28 -1.92 7.78
CA PRO A 56 6.16 -1.00 7.63
C PRO A 56 5.82 -0.71 6.16
N VAL A 57 4.54 -0.87 5.82
CA VAL A 57 3.98 -0.60 4.49
C VAL A 57 3.05 0.59 4.59
N GLY A 58 3.43 1.73 4.00
CA GLY A 58 2.64 2.95 4.04
C GLY A 58 1.41 2.90 3.15
N CYS A 59 1.59 2.49 1.91
CA CYS A 59 0.52 2.40 0.92
C CYS A 59 0.86 1.44 -0.20
N ILE A 60 -0.16 1.08 -0.95
CA ILE A 60 -0.06 0.15 -2.07
C ILE A 60 -0.83 0.67 -3.28
N ALA A 61 -0.48 0.18 -4.45
CA ALA A 61 -1.23 0.38 -5.67
C ALA A 61 -1.25 -0.92 -6.51
N ARG A 62 -2.36 -1.15 -7.19
CA ARG A 62 -2.50 -2.26 -8.12
C ARG A 62 -1.69 -2.00 -9.39
N ARG A 63 -1.06 -3.03 -9.94
CA ARG A 63 -0.40 -2.98 -11.25
C ARG A 63 -1.32 -3.52 -12.34
N GLU A 64 -1.28 -2.92 -13.52
CA GLU A 64 -2.06 -3.35 -14.70
C GLU A 64 -1.82 -4.83 -15.06
N HIS A 65 -0.58 -5.29 -14.97
CA HIS A 65 -0.22 -6.66 -15.34
C HIS A 65 -0.08 -7.59 -14.12
N GLY A 66 -0.84 -7.32 -13.06
CA GLY A 66 -0.88 -8.11 -11.84
C GLY A 66 0.17 -7.73 -10.79
N GLY A 67 -0.13 -8.12 -9.56
CA GLY A 67 0.66 -7.77 -8.40
C GLY A 67 0.47 -6.31 -7.94
N LEU A 68 1.29 -5.90 -7.01
CA LEU A 68 1.22 -4.60 -6.36
C LEU A 68 2.52 -3.81 -6.51
N VAL A 69 2.41 -2.48 -6.53
CA VAL A 69 3.48 -1.59 -6.11
C VAL A 69 3.27 -1.29 -4.64
N VAL A 70 4.32 -1.37 -3.88
CA VAL A 70 4.32 -1.17 -2.43
C VAL A 70 5.28 -0.04 -2.10
N ALA A 71 4.81 0.95 -1.34
CA ALA A 71 5.65 1.96 -0.72
C ALA A 71 5.91 1.55 0.74
N ALA A 72 7.00 0.87 0.97
CA ALA A 72 7.43 0.36 2.27
C ALA A 72 8.50 1.25 2.90
N LYS A 73 8.88 0.99 4.14
CA LYS A 73 9.91 1.78 4.85
C LYS A 73 11.22 1.86 4.06
N SER A 74 11.63 0.81 3.41
CA SER A 74 12.86 0.75 2.61
C SER A 74 12.68 1.14 1.13
N GLY A 75 11.61 1.85 0.80
CA GLY A 75 11.39 2.37 -0.55
C GLY A 75 10.24 1.69 -1.30
N PHE A 76 10.31 1.80 -2.63
CA PHE A 76 9.34 1.21 -3.52
C PHE A 76 9.71 -0.21 -3.92
N TRP A 77 8.68 -1.07 -3.96
CA TRP A 77 8.81 -2.49 -4.29
C TRP A 77 7.73 -2.93 -5.27
N PHE A 78 8.02 -3.96 -6.05
CA PHE A 78 7.00 -4.82 -6.62
C PHE A 78 6.76 -6.00 -5.69
N PHE A 79 5.51 -6.35 -5.51
CA PHE A 79 5.09 -7.49 -4.71
C PHE A 79 4.05 -8.32 -5.47
N ASP A 80 4.29 -9.62 -5.54
CA ASP A 80 3.33 -10.58 -6.09
C ASP A 80 2.70 -11.35 -4.92
N PRO A 81 1.42 -11.10 -4.60
CA PRO A 81 0.75 -11.77 -3.49
C PRO A 81 0.49 -13.26 -3.74
N HIS A 82 0.50 -13.74 -5.01
CA HIS A 82 0.30 -15.14 -5.32
C HIS A 82 1.56 -15.98 -5.04
N THR A 83 2.72 -15.43 -5.28
CA THR A 83 4.01 -16.12 -5.10
C THR A 83 4.77 -15.69 -3.86
N GLY A 84 4.40 -14.54 -3.28
CA GLY A 84 5.13 -13.89 -2.19
C GLY A 84 6.43 -13.23 -2.65
N GLN A 85 6.71 -13.18 -3.96
CA GLN A 85 7.94 -12.58 -4.48
C GLN A 85 7.93 -11.07 -4.32
N LYS A 86 9.07 -10.54 -3.86
CA LYS A 86 9.33 -9.11 -3.72
C LYS A 86 10.51 -8.70 -4.59
N ARG A 87 10.41 -7.55 -5.25
CA ARG A 87 11.52 -6.96 -6.00
C ARG A 87 11.65 -5.49 -5.66
N HIS A 88 12.76 -5.13 -5.05
CA HIS A 88 13.08 -3.74 -4.74
C HIS A 88 13.23 -2.92 -6.02
N ILE A 89 12.67 -1.72 -6.02
CA ILE A 89 12.74 -0.78 -7.14
C ILE A 89 13.76 0.31 -6.82
N ILE A 90 13.49 1.09 -5.80
CA ILE A 90 14.33 2.22 -5.37
C ILE A 90 13.96 2.65 -3.95
N ASP A 91 14.95 3.05 -3.19
CA ASP A 91 14.76 3.77 -1.93
C ASP A 91 15.15 5.24 -2.12
N PRO A 92 14.18 6.16 -2.22
CA PRO A 92 14.47 7.58 -2.39
C PRO A 92 14.93 8.27 -1.09
N GLU A 93 14.79 7.59 0.05
CA GLU A 93 15.12 8.12 1.38
C GLU A 93 16.15 7.26 2.15
N LYS A 94 17.00 6.54 1.43
CA LYS A 94 18.06 5.71 2.04
C LYS A 94 18.93 6.44 3.08
N ASP A 95 19.05 7.76 2.92
CA ASP A 95 19.81 8.63 3.83
C ASP A 95 18.93 9.23 4.95
N GLN A 96 17.66 8.81 5.05
CA GLN A 96 16.66 9.24 6.04
C GLN A 96 16.04 8.03 6.76
N PRO A 97 16.83 7.22 7.50
CA PRO A 97 16.36 5.96 8.09
C PRO A 97 15.25 6.14 9.14
N GLU A 98 15.07 7.37 9.63
CA GLU A 98 13.98 7.72 10.54
C GLU A 98 12.63 7.90 9.86
N ASN A 99 12.59 7.97 8.51
CA ASN A 99 11.36 8.14 7.76
C ASN A 99 10.76 6.80 7.37
N ARG A 100 9.46 6.84 7.06
CA ARG A 100 8.72 5.80 6.37
C ARG A 100 7.71 6.40 5.42
N PHE A 101 7.24 5.63 4.46
CA PHE A 101 6.04 5.99 3.71
C PHE A 101 4.80 5.94 4.62
N ASN A 102 3.82 6.78 4.31
CA ASN A 102 2.58 6.90 5.08
C ASN A 102 1.35 6.65 4.20
N ASP A 103 1.08 7.52 3.26
CA ASP A 103 -0.10 7.44 2.41
C ASP A 103 0.29 7.69 0.95
N GLY A 104 -0.60 7.28 0.04
CA GLY A 104 -0.39 7.45 -1.39
C GLY A 104 -1.63 7.13 -2.19
N THR A 105 -1.60 7.54 -3.45
CA THR A 105 -2.70 7.34 -4.38
C THR A 105 -2.20 7.21 -5.80
N VAL A 106 -3.04 6.67 -6.67
CA VAL A 106 -2.79 6.63 -8.11
C VAL A 106 -3.63 7.71 -8.78
N ASP A 107 -3.01 8.50 -9.63
CA ASP A 107 -3.74 9.51 -10.41
C ASP A 107 -4.33 8.91 -11.71
N PRO A 108 -5.24 9.64 -12.39
CA PRO A 108 -5.86 9.16 -13.62
C PRO A 108 -4.89 8.84 -14.77
N ALA A 109 -3.64 9.31 -14.69
CA ALA A 109 -2.58 8.99 -15.65
C ALA A 109 -1.79 7.72 -15.25
N GLY A 110 -2.20 7.01 -14.20
CA GLY A 110 -1.54 5.80 -13.72
C GLY A 110 -0.22 6.04 -12.99
N ARG A 111 -0.01 7.25 -12.46
CA ARG A 111 1.19 7.60 -11.70
C ARG A 111 0.93 7.40 -10.22
N PHE A 112 1.84 6.74 -9.53
CA PHE A 112 1.73 6.49 -8.10
C PHE A 112 2.42 7.58 -7.29
N TRP A 113 1.64 8.27 -6.48
CA TRP A 113 2.08 9.30 -5.54
C TRP A 113 2.14 8.71 -4.14
N ALA A 114 3.25 8.89 -3.44
CA ALA A 114 3.40 8.40 -2.08
C ALA A 114 4.19 9.40 -1.24
N GLY A 115 3.67 9.67 -0.05
CA GLY A 115 4.25 10.61 0.91
C GLY A 115 4.99 9.90 2.03
N THR A 116 6.06 10.53 2.51
CA THR A 116 6.82 10.06 3.65
C THR A 116 6.61 10.94 4.87
N MET A 117 6.92 10.40 6.03
CA MET A 117 6.93 11.11 7.30
C MET A 117 8.01 10.53 8.21
N LYS A 118 8.36 11.27 9.27
CA LYS A 118 9.18 10.71 10.33
C LYS A 118 8.42 9.61 11.08
N ASP A 119 9.07 8.50 11.29
CA ASP A 119 8.52 7.32 11.97
C ASP A 119 8.79 7.41 13.49
N GLY A 120 7.82 7.93 14.22
CA GLY A 120 7.91 8.07 15.67
C GLY A 120 8.79 9.21 16.18
N GLY A 121 8.93 9.29 17.51
CA GLY A 121 9.70 10.32 18.20
C GLY A 121 9.10 11.73 18.06
N GLU A 122 9.94 12.76 18.32
CA GLU A 122 9.50 14.15 18.18
C GLU A 122 9.20 14.50 16.72
N PRO A 123 8.06 15.17 16.44
CA PRO A 123 7.68 15.56 15.09
C PRO A 123 8.75 16.46 14.44
N LYS A 124 9.10 16.14 13.20
CA LYS A 124 9.96 16.99 12.36
C LYS A 124 9.33 17.12 10.98
N GLN A 125 9.44 18.32 10.41
CA GLN A 125 9.02 18.59 9.03
C GLN A 125 10.10 18.10 8.07
N GLN A 126 10.14 16.78 7.81
CA GLN A 126 11.13 16.16 6.92
C GLN A 126 10.53 15.19 5.92
N GLY A 127 9.20 15.05 5.92
CA GLY A 127 8.49 14.24 4.92
C GLY A 127 8.54 14.86 3.54
N LYS A 128 8.49 14.01 2.50
CA LYS A 128 8.47 14.38 1.09
C LYS A 128 7.37 13.65 0.35
N LEU A 129 6.93 14.21 -0.76
CA LEU A 129 6.01 13.57 -1.68
C LEU A 129 6.80 13.08 -2.91
N TYR A 130 6.68 11.81 -3.21
CA TYR A 130 7.33 11.16 -4.34
C TYR A 130 6.32 10.79 -5.41
N LEU A 131 6.73 10.94 -6.65
CA LEU A 131 6.00 10.51 -7.82
C LEU A 131 6.75 9.34 -8.47
N ARG A 132 6.07 8.21 -8.56
CA ARG A 132 6.53 7.12 -9.40
C ARG A 132 5.74 7.14 -10.71
N GLY A 133 6.41 7.55 -11.78
CA GLY A 133 5.82 7.63 -13.12
C GLY A 133 5.42 6.27 -13.67
N ALA A 134 4.41 6.27 -14.54
CA ALA A 134 4.10 5.14 -15.41
C ALA A 134 5.27 4.95 -16.38
N GLY A 135 6.19 4.03 -16.10
CA GLY A 135 7.19 3.57 -17.05
C GLY A 135 6.64 2.39 -17.86
N PRO A 136 7.35 1.94 -18.91
CA PRO A 136 6.87 0.87 -19.81
C PRO A 136 6.55 -0.46 -19.11
N HIS A 137 6.65 -0.55 -17.82
CA HIS A 137 6.35 -1.73 -17.01
C HIS A 137 5.38 -1.47 -15.86
N ILE A 138 4.73 -0.29 -15.77
CA ILE A 138 3.77 0.02 -14.71
C ILE A 138 2.71 0.96 -15.28
N SER A 139 1.70 0.42 -15.88
CA SER A 139 0.39 1.04 -15.94
C SER A 139 -0.32 0.66 -14.64
N LEU A 140 -0.69 1.66 -13.87
CA LEU A 140 -1.49 1.50 -12.67
C LEU A 140 -2.91 1.90 -13.08
N ASN A 141 -3.82 0.95 -13.12
CA ASN A 141 -5.23 1.24 -13.34
C ASN A 141 -5.85 1.74 -12.03
N CYS A 142 -6.48 2.91 -12.11
CA CYS A 142 -7.39 3.43 -11.10
C CYS A 142 -8.74 2.69 -11.14
#